data_9769a7c23e676cbd514818723cba35e5
#
_entry.id   9769a7c23e676cbd514818723cba35e5
#
_cell.length_a   1.000
_cell.length_b   1.000
_cell.length_c   1.000
_cell.angle_alpha   90.00
_cell.angle_beta   90.00
_cell.angle_gamma   90.00
#
_symmetry.space_group_name_H-M   'P 1'
#
loop_
_entity.id
_entity.type
_entity.pdbx_description
1 polymer ?
#
loop_
_entity_poly.entity_id
_entity_poly.type
_entity_poly.pdbx_seq_one_letter_code
_entity_poly.pdbx_strand_id
1 'polypeptide(L)'
;MGKARLLVTGITVMALMFGATACAGNNNEATGKNSAPETSKPQAENMDPMGKYEPAITVTAVRAISDGMTFSEGESLQNNVWSRAYEKELGIKINYDWTTPTAQYDQKLNIAIASDQLPDIMKVNAAQLKRLVEDEQIEELTSFYSSTASEFTQKILTEDGGNALKSATFQDKLYALPMMGSGLGQADVLWIRADWLKNLGLDVPKTMDDLMSVAKAFTFNDPDQNGKQDTYGLGLNKDIADKDAGAYYAAAEGFFNGYGAYPNIWVDKDGELAYGSIQPEIKTALAALQSMYKDGLLDKEFGTKDPSKVNQDAVAGKVGMLYGYFWNTGAGWLQDSKIADPKADWIAVPLPSATGEPAKAQVPFAINSYYVVKKGAEHPEAAVKLLNLALEKLWGETAEPDVYNTDAEKGTALFNYALLYGEAPRKNLDAYLNVTDALKSKDPSKLNPEEKGYYDSSVKAQGGDNNYFGVLNMYGEKGSLSVLESYSKNNTLQNDLFFGAPTDGMTEHNATLQKQQLETFTQIVMGGDLNQFDRFAENWKALGGSAITKEVNEWNKSR
;
A
#
# COMPACT_ATOMS: atom_id res chain seq x y z
N MET A 1 14.19 17.10 -57.32
CA MET A 1 13.48 18.16 -58.06
C MET A 1 12.24 18.46 -57.25
N GLY A 2 11.91 19.63 -56.70
CA GLY A 2 12.39 21.00 -56.70
C GLY A 2 11.93 21.66 -55.43
N LYS A 3 12.79 22.40 -54.85
CA LYS A 3 12.85 23.81 -54.49
C LYS A 3 11.56 24.43 -53.90
N ALA A 4 11.55 24.72 -52.61
CA ALA A 4 11.82 25.99 -51.93
C ALA A 4 10.95 27.19 -52.35
N ARG A 5 10.35 27.83 -51.33
CA ARG A 5 10.38 29.29 -51.18
C ARG A 5 9.93 29.74 -49.78
N LEU A 6 10.85 30.39 -49.09
CA LEU A 6 10.60 31.32 -47.97
C LEU A 6 9.74 32.49 -48.47
N LEU A 7 8.92 33.04 -47.55
CA LEU A 7 8.52 34.44 -47.61
C LEU A 7 8.46 34.97 -46.17
N VAL A 8 9.37 35.94 -45.94
CA VAL A 8 9.50 36.84 -44.77
C VAL A 8 8.77 38.13 -45.13
N THR A 9 7.95 38.63 -44.25
CA THR A 9 7.53 40.04 -44.12
C THR A 9 6.76 40.15 -42.81
N GLY A 10 6.95 41.04 -41.88
CA GLY A 10 7.56 42.35 -41.87
C GLY A 10 6.91 43.08 -40.69
N ILE A 11 7.67 43.68 -39.88
CA ILE A 11 7.46 44.47 -38.67
C ILE A 11 6.44 45.59 -38.91
N THR A 12 5.56 45.88 -37.92
CA THR A 12 5.15 47.26 -37.66
C THR A 12 4.87 47.46 -36.16
N VAL A 13 5.75 48.20 -35.53
CA VAL A 13 5.63 48.84 -34.21
C VAL A 13 4.77 50.07 -34.39
N MET A 14 3.80 50.29 -33.53
CA MET A 14 3.14 51.58 -33.38
C MET A 14 2.98 51.92 -31.91
N ALA A 15 3.88 52.78 -31.42
CA ALA A 15 3.78 53.47 -30.15
C ALA A 15 2.89 54.71 -30.34
N LEU A 16 1.99 54.94 -29.41
CA LEU A 16 1.32 56.25 -29.26
C LEU A 16 1.32 56.62 -27.77
N MET A 17 2.16 57.63 -27.48
CA MET A 17 2.10 58.48 -26.30
C MET A 17 1.06 59.59 -26.54
N PHE A 18 0.52 60.09 -25.44
CA PHE A 18 0.03 61.45 -25.12
C PHE A 18 -1.15 61.29 -24.15
N GLY A 19 -1.31 62.01 -23.07
CA GLY A 19 -0.67 63.20 -22.53
C GLY A 19 -1.35 63.55 -21.22
N ALA A 20 -0.59 64.05 -20.31
CA ALA A 20 -1.02 64.57 -19.02
C ALA A 20 -1.74 65.89 -19.18
N THR A 21 -2.83 66.11 -18.40
CA THR A 21 -3.29 67.46 -18.04
C THR A 21 -3.61 67.50 -16.56
N ALA A 22 -2.81 68.27 -15.85
CA ALA A 22 -3.04 68.70 -14.48
C ALA A 22 -4.03 69.87 -14.47
N CYS A 23 -4.97 69.86 -13.51
CA CYS A 23 -5.54 71.11 -12.97
C CYS A 23 -5.77 70.93 -11.46
N ALA A 24 -5.20 71.85 -10.73
CA ALA A 24 -5.27 72.01 -9.28
C ALA A 24 -6.61 72.65 -8.85
N GLY A 25 -7.03 72.35 -7.60
CA GLY A 25 -8.14 73.07 -6.94
C GLY A 25 -8.52 72.45 -5.59
N ASN A 26 -7.83 72.88 -4.60
CA ASN A 26 -8.11 73.18 -3.17
C ASN A 26 -9.23 72.49 -2.37
N ASN A 27 -8.74 71.90 -1.25
CA ASN A 27 -9.25 71.86 0.15
C ASN A 27 -10.67 71.40 0.46
N ASN A 28 -10.81 70.27 1.17
CA ASN A 28 -11.13 70.28 2.61
C ASN A 28 -11.01 68.89 3.25
N GLU A 29 -10.55 68.87 4.50
CA GLU A 29 -10.36 67.74 5.36
C GLU A 29 -11.66 66.95 5.61
N ALA A 30 -11.58 65.61 5.47
CA ALA A 30 -12.34 64.67 6.30
C ALA A 30 -11.54 63.36 6.40
N THR A 31 -11.04 63.10 7.59
CA THR A 31 -10.46 61.86 8.01
C THR A 31 -11.45 60.71 7.88
N GLY A 32 -11.23 59.84 6.92
CA GLY A 32 -11.90 58.56 6.78
C GLY A 32 -10.89 57.50 6.38
N LYS A 33 -10.36 56.74 7.33
CA LYS A 33 -9.61 55.52 7.09
C LYS A 33 -10.55 54.53 6.43
N ASN A 34 -10.49 54.36 5.14
CA ASN A 34 -10.99 53.18 4.47
C ASN A 34 -9.89 52.10 4.60
N SER A 35 -9.95 51.30 5.66
CA SER A 35 -9.37 49.99 5.70
C SER A 35 -10.14 49.11 4.71
N ALA A 36 -9.46 48.56 3.72
CA ALA A 36 -10.00 47.45 2.95
C ALA A 36 -10.43 46.34 3.94
N PRO A 37 -11.51 45.61 3.70
CA PRO A 37 -11.85 44.49 4.55
C PRO A 37 -10.73 43.45 4.42
N GLU A 38 -9.98 43.26 5.51
CA GLU A 38 -9.22 42.04 5.73
C GLU A 38 -10.24 40.93 5.66
N THR A 39 -10.13 40.07 4.66
CA THR A 39 -10.77 38.76 4.64
C THR A 39 -10.25 38.01 5.87
N SER A 40 -11.06 38.01 6.93
CA SER A 40 -10.83 37.21 8.12
C SER A 40 -10.74 35.75 7.64
N LYS A 41 -9.54 35.15 7.78
CA LYS A 41 -9.42 33.69 7.73
C LYS A 41 -10.46 33.10 8.68
N PRO A 42 -11.19 32.05 8.28
CA PRO A 42 -12.11 31.37 9.18
C PRO A 42 -11.31 30.93 10.42
N GLN A 43 -11.66 31.47 11.57
CA GLN A 43 -11.15 31.01 12.83
C GLN A 43 -11.74 29.61 13.02
N ALA A 44 -10.90 28.61 13.28
CA ALA A 44 -11.31 27.22 13.47
C ALA A 44 -12.22 27.14 14.71
N GLU A 45 -13.51 27.37 14.51
CA GLU A 45 -14.53 26.91 15.45
C GLU A 45 -14.55 25.38 15.39
N ASN A 46 -14.76 24.71 16.53
CA ASN A 46 -14.89 23.25 16.60
C ASN A 46 -16.03 22.83 15.66
N MET A 47 -15.68 22.37 14.47
CA MET A 47 -16.66 21.94 13.47
C MET A 47 -17.14 20.54 13.85
N ASP A 48 -18.45 20.30 13.73
CA ASP A 48 -18.99 18.95 13.85
C ASP A 48 -18.32 18.05 12.80
N PRO A 49 -17.58 16.99 13.20
CA PRO A 49 -16.88 16.08 12.28
C PRO A 49 -17.77 15.47 11.21
N MET A 50 -19.07 15.28 11.53
CA MET A 50 -20.10 14.72 10.64
C MET A 50 -21.19 15.75 10.29
N GLY A 51 -20.98 17.04 10.63
CA GLY A 51 -21.95 18.09 10.40
C GLY A 51 -22.29 18.28 8.92
N LYS A 52 -23.59 18.28 8.63
CA LYS A 52 -24.13 18.37 7.28
C LYS A 52 -24.14 19.81 6.77
N TYR A 53 -23.76 20.01 5.51
CA TYR A 53 -23.92 21.30 4.84
C TYR A 53 -25.38 21.56 4.44
N GLU A 54 -25.91 22.73 4.83
CA GLU A 54 -27.23 23.19 4.43
C GLU A 54 -27.16 24.69 4.05
N PRO A 55 -27.25 25.03 2.75
CA PRO A 55 -27.50 24.14 1.59
C PRO A 55 -26.33 23.19 1.29
N ALA A 56 -26.61 22.09 0.56
CA ALA A 56 -25.60 21.16 0.10
C ALA A 56 -24.57 21.85 -0.79
N ILE A 57 -23.30 21.46 -0.64
CA ILE A 57 -22.16 21.94 -1.43
C ILE A 57 -21.82 20.97 -2.55
N THR A 58 -21.07 21.46 -3.54
CA THR A 58 -20.47 20.61 -4.58
C THR A 58 -18.96 20.70 -4.49
N VAL A 59 -18.30 19.55 -4.48
CA VAL A 59 -16.84 19.41 -4.47
C VAL A 59 -16.42 18.74 -5.77
N THR A 60 -15.44 19.32 -6.45
CA THR A 60 -14.86 18.72 -7.66
C THR A 60 -13.75 17.72 -7.30
N ALA A 61 -13.65 16.64 -8.08
CA ALA A 61 -12.64 15.61 -7.89
C ALA A 61 -12.19 15.01 -9.22
N VAL A 62 -11.12 14.24 -9.19
CA VAL A 62 -10.65 13.39 -10.30
C VAL A 62 -10.44 11.97 -9.80
N ARG A 63 -10.58 10.98 -10.70
CA ARG A 63 -10.53 9.60 -10.24
C ARG A 63 -9.92 8.62 -11.24
N ALA A 64 -9.11 7.72 -10.71
CA ALA A 64 -8.71 6.49 -11.40
C ALA A 64 -9.85 5.45 -11.34
N ILE A 65 -10.09 4.77 -12.46
CA ILE A 65 -11.03 3.65 -12.57
C ILE A 65 -10.18 2.39 -12.80
N SER A 66 -10.22 1.46 -11.86
CA SER A 66 -9.57 0.16 -12.02
C SER A 66 -10.34 -0.75 -12.98
N ASP A 67 -9.66 -1.63 -13.69
CA ASP A 67 -10.28 -2.56 -14.63
C ASP A 67 -11.30 -3.51 -13.98
N GLY A 68 -11.14 -3.76 -12.66
CA GLY A 68 -12.08 -4.56 -11.85
C GLY A 68 -13.25 -3.77 -11.27
N MET A 69 -13.34 -2.46 -11.47
CA MET A 69 -14.44 -1.65 -10.95
C MET A 69 -15.68 -1.82 -11.83
N THR A 70 -16.67 -2.53 -11.32
CA THR A 70 -17.96 -2.76 -11.97
C THR A 70 -19.08 -2.13 -11.16
N PHE A 71 -20.14 -1.70 -11.82
CA PHE A 71 -21.32 -1.12 -11.17
C PHE A 71 -22.53 -2.02 -11.38
N SER A 72 -23.38 -2.13 -10.37
CA SER A 72 -24.67 -2.79 -10.50
C SER A 72 -25.60 -2.02 -11.44
N GLU A 73 -26.65 -2.68 -11.92
CA GLU A 73 -27.65 -2.04 -12.79
C GLU A 73 -28.23 -0.80 -12.12
N GLY A 74 -28.22 0.32 -12.84
CA GLY A 74 -28.68 1.64 -12.33
C GLY A 74 -27.67 2.40 -11.49
N GLU A 75 -26.50 1.82 -11.21
CA GLU A 75 -25.40 2.48 -10.52
C GLU A 75 -24.33 3.01 -11.47
N SER A 76 -23.59 3.98 -11.01
CA SER A 76 -22.47 4.60 -11.71
C SER A 76 -21.50 5.23 -10.71
N LEU A 77 -20.39 5.79 -11.18
CA LEU A 77 -19.50 6.55 -10.33
C LEU A 77 -20.19 7.73 -9.63
N GLN A 78 -21.14 8.39 -10.29
CA GLN A 78 -21.89 9.54 -9.77
C GLN A 78 -23.11 9.14 -8.93
N ASN A 79 -23.59 7.91 -9.08
CA ASN A 79 -24.76 7.40 -8.35
C ASN A 79 -24.49 5.99 -7.83
N ASN A 80 -23.98 5.89 -6.64
CA ASN A 80 -23.71 4.64 -5.94
C ASN A 80 -23.94 4.81 -4.44
N VAL A 81 -23.71 3.77 -3.66
CA VAL A 81 -23.95 3.80 -2.22
C VAL A 81 -23.19 4.93 -1.52
N TRP A 82 -21.96 5.21 -1.93
CA TRP A 82 -21.12 6.25 -1.33
C TRP A 82 -21.57 7.66 -1.72
N SER A 83 -21.84 7.92 -3.00
CA SER A 83 -22.30 9.23 -3.43
C SER A 83 -23.63 9.62 -2.77
N ARG A 84 -24.52 8.63 -2.59
CA ARG A 84 -25.79 8.84 -1.86
C ARG A 84 -25.56 9.11 -0.37
N ALA A 85 -24.58 8.45 0.26
CA ALA A 85 -24.22 8.70 1.65
C ALA A 85 -23.63 10.10 1.84
N TYR A 86 -22.72 10.54 0.96
CA TYR A 86 -22.15 11.89 1.00
C TYR A 86 -23.22 12.98 0.92
N GLU A 87 -24.17 12.85 0.01
CA GLU A 87 -25.25 13.83 -0.12
C GLU A 87 -26.22 13.78 1.07
N LYS A 88 -26.62 12.59 1.49
CA LYS A 88 -27.59 12.39 2.57
C LYS A 88 -27.05 12.83 3.93
N GLU A 89 -25.84 12.39 4.27
CA GLU A 89 -25.28 12.54 5.62
C GLU A 89 -24.46 13.81 5.78
N LEU A 90 -23.69 14.20 4.75
CA LEU A 90 -22.82 15.38 4.81
C LEU A 90 -23.32 16.57 3.98
N GLY A 91 -24.30 16.39 3.09
CA GLY A 91 -24.70 17.45 2.15
C GLY A 91 -23.62 17.76 1.13
N ILE A 92 -22.78 16.78 0.77
CA ILE A 92 -21.69 16.95 -0.19
C ILE A 92 -22.01 16.18 -1.47
N LYS A 93 -22.00 16.88 -2.60
CA LYS A 93 -22.09 16.31 -3.95
C LYS A 93 -20.71 16.28 -4.56
N ILE A 94 -20.32 15.13 -5.14
CA ILE A 94 -19.06 15.01 -5.86
C ILE A 94 -19.28 15.17 -7.35
N ASN A 95 -18.56 16.12 -7.96
CA ASN A 95 -18.49 16.28 -9.41
C ASN A 95 -17.11 15.85 -9.90
N TYR A 96 -17.05 14.83 -10.77
CA TYR A 96 -15.78 14.38 -11.33
C TYR A 96 -15.46 15.15 -12.61
N ASP A 97 -14.43 16.02 -12.57
CA ASP A 97 -13.96 16.78 -13.72
C ASP A 97 -13.48 15.86 -14.84
N TRP A 98 -12.81 14.77 -14.42
CA TRP A 98 -12.46 13.68 -15.32
C TRP A 98 -12.22 12.37 -14.56
N THR A 99 -12.34 11.28 -15.33
CA THR A 99 -11.92 9.95 -14.91
C THR A 99 -10.99 9.35 -15.95
N THR A 100 -10.20 8.34 -15.58
CA THR A 100 -9.27 7.65 -16.49
C THR A 100 -8.92 6.26 -15.94
N PRO A 101 -8.50 5.29 -16.77
CA PRO A 101 -7.94 4.04 -16.27
C PRO A 101 -6.77 4.27 -15.32
N THR A 102 -6.61 3.41 -14.32
CA THR A 102 -5.58 3.55 -13.28
C THR A 102 -4.18 3.71 -13.89
N ALA A 103 -3.84 2.95 -14.92
CA ALA A 103 -2.53 3.03 -15.58
C ALA A 103 -2.21 4.40 -16.22
N GLN A 104 -3.22 5.26 -16.43
CA GLN A 104 -3.06 6.58 -17.06
C GLN A 104 -3.25 7.73 -16.05
N TYR A 105 -3.61 7.40 -14.80
CA TYR A 105 -4.01 8.41 -13.81
C TYR A 105 -2.89 9.39 -13.51
N ASP A 106 -1.72 8.91 -13.13
CA ASP A 106 -0.58 9.76 -12.78
C ASP A 106 -0.13 10.64 -13.94
N GLN A 107 -0.11 10.10 -15.16
CA GLN A 107 0.24 10.89 -16.34
C GLN A 107 -0.74 12.05 -16.56
N LYS A 108 -2.06 11.77 -16.46
CA LYS A 108 -3.10 12.79 -16.64
C LYS A 108 -3.09 13.82 -15.51
N LEU A 109 -2.88 13.36 -14.28
CA LEU A 109 -2.76 14.25 -13.13
C LEU A 109 -1.53 15.16 -13.22
N ASN A 110 -0.38 14.64 -13.66
CA ASN A 110 0.82 15.45 -13.86
C ASN A 110 0.61 16.57 -14.90
N ILE A 111 -0.22 16.33 -15.93
CA ILE A 111 -0.62 17.38 -16.90
C ILE A 111 -1.49 18.43 -16.21
N ALA A 112 -2.46 18.01 -15.38
CA ALA A 112 -3.32 18.93 -14.63
C ALA A 112 -2.52 19.79 -13.64
N ILE A 113 -1.57 19.19 -12.92
CA ILE A 113 -0.63 19.89 -12.02
C ILE A 113 0.20 20.94 -12.81
N ALA A 114 0.77 20.53 -13.94
CA ALA A 114 1.61 21.42 -14.74
C ALA A 114 0.84 22.61 -15.38
N SER A 115 -0.48 22.44 -15.59
CA SER A 115 -1.35 23.47 -16.16
C SER A 115 -2.18 24.24 -15.11
N ASP A 116 -2.00 23.94 -13.82
CA ASP A 116 -2.77 24.48 -12.69
C ASP A 116 -4.30 24.30 -12.85
N GLN A 117 -4.71 23.19 -13.51
CA GLN A 117 -6.12 22.84 -13.70
C GLN A 117 -6.51 21.73 -12.70
N LEU A 118 -6.51 22.08 -11.42
CA LEU A 118 -6.72 21.16 -10.32
C LEU A 118 -8.19 21.14 -9.87
N PRO A 119 -8.74 19.96 -9.55
CA PRO A 119 -10.03 19.84 -8.84
C PRO A 119 -9.84 20.19 -7.36
N ASP A 120 -10.93 20.33 -6.63
CA ASP A 120 -10.89 20.63 -5.20
C ASP A 120 -10.19 19.53 -4.41
N ILE A 121 -10.49 18.24 -4.69
CA ILE A 121 -9.87 17.09 -4.02
C ILE A 121 -9.27 16.14 -5.05
N MET A 122 -8.03 15.68 -4.81
CA MET A 122 -7.37 14.67 -5.63
C MET A 122 -6.50 13.73 -4.81
N LYS A 123 -6.35 12.51 -5.30
CA LYS A 123 -5.39 11.55 -4.75
C LYS A 123 -4.07 11.69 -5.48
N VAL A 124 -2.98 11.83 -4.74
CA VAL A 124 -1.62 12.03 -5.26
C VAL A 124 -0.65 11.02 -4.66
N ASN A 125 0.45 10.72 -5.35
CA ASN A 125 1.57 10.01 -4.78
C ASN A 125 2.52 10.97 -4.02
N ALA A 126 3.50 10.43 -3.32
CA ALA A 126 4.41 11.23 -2.49
C ALA A 126 5.26 12.24 -3.30
N ALA A 127 5.65 11.92 -4.53
CA ALA A 127 6.39 12.84 -5.40
C ALA A 127 5.52 14.01 -5.88
N GLN A 128 4.26 13.70 -6.24
CA GLN A 128 3.27 14.72 -6.61
C GLN A 128 2.94 15.62 -5.41
N LEU A 129 2.80 15.03 -4.19
CA LEU A 129 2.58 15.80 -2.96
C LEU A 129 3.71 16.80 -2.72
N LYS A 130 4.97 16.33 -2.76
CA LYS A 130 6.14 17.20 -2.59
C LYS A 130 6.10 18.37 -3.57
N ARG A 131 5.90 18.10 -4.85
CA ARG A 131 5.83 19.11 -5.90
C ARG A 131 4.70 20.12 -5.66
N LEU A 132 3.50 19.65 -5.34
CA LEU A 132 2.34 20.53 -5.09
C LEU A 132 2.55 21.44 -3.88
N VAL A 133 3.27 20.99 -2.85
CA VAL A 133 3.68 21.82 -1.70
C VAL A 133 4.69 22.86 -2.13
N GLU A 134 5.73 22.47 -2.89
CA GLU A 134 6.79 23.38 -3.38
C GLU A 134 6.23 24.45 -4.34
N ASP A 135 5.28 24.07 -5.19
CA ASP A 135 4.61 24.97 -6.14
C ASP A 135 3.44 25.77 -5.50
N GLU A 136 3.18 25.62 -4.18
CA GLU A 136 2.11 26.27 -3.40
C GLU A 136 0.70 26.06 -3.99
N GLN A 137 0.44 24.91 -4.64
CA GLN A 137 -0.82 24.63 -5.35
C GLN A 137 -1.89 23.95 -4.49
N ILE A 138 -1.59 23.58 -3.23
CA ILE A 138 -2.52 22.91 -2.32
C ILE A 138 -2.65 23.65 -0.98
N GLU A 139 -3.78 23.40 -0.31
CA GLU A 139 -4.09 23.99 0.99
C GLU A 139 -3.29 23.35 2.13
N GLU A 140 -2.98 24.17 3.12
CA GLU A 140 -2.49 23.74 4.41
C GLU A 140 -3.68 23.28 5.27
N LEU A 141 -3.64 22.02 5.73
CA LEU A 141 -4.77 21.35 6.35
C LEU A 141 -4.69 21.23 7.89
N THR A 142 -3.65 21.75 8.55
CA THR A 142 -3.43 21.56 10.00
C THR A 142 -4.66 21.97 10.82
N SER A 143 -5.18 23.18 10.57
CA SER A 143 -6.34 23.71 11.30
C SER A 143 -7.63 22.95 10.96
N PHE A 144 -7.83 22.62 9.69
CA PHE A 144 -9.01 21.86 9.23
C PHE A 144 -9.01 20.45 9.80
N TYR A 145 -7.87 19.76 9.81
CA TYR A 145 -7.73 18.45 10.41
C TYR A 145 -7.99 18.48 11.92
N SER A 146 -7.34 19.40 12.64
CA SER A 146 -7.48 19.47 14.11
C SER A 146 -8.89 19.86 14.58
N SER A 147 -9.66 20.62 13.78
CA SER A 147 -11.01 21.05 14.12
C SER A 147 -12.11 20.10 13.65
N THR A 148 -11.84 19.25 12.64
CA THR A 148 -12.89 18.49 11.94
C THR A 148 -12.67 16.98 11.99
N ALA A 149 -11.43 16.49 12.22
CA ALA A 149 -11.20 15.05 12.31
C ALA A 149 -11.89 14.46 13.53
N SER A 150 -12.69 13.40 13.33
CA SER A 150 -13.32 12.65 14.43
C SER A 150 -12.23 11.98 15.30
N GLU A 151 -12.57 11.65 16.55
CA GLU A 151 -11.66 10.92 17.43
C GLU A 151 -11.24 9.59 16.80
N PHE A 152 -12.15 8.93 16.09
CA PHE A 152 -11.87 7.69 15.38
C PHE A 152 -10.87 7.90 14.23
N THR A 153 -11.06 8.95 13.42
CA THR A 153 -10.12 9.33 12.35
C THR A 153 -8.74 9.67 12.92
N GLN A 154 -8.67 10.47 13.99
CA GLN A 154 -7.41 10.81 14.65
C GLN A 154 -6.69 9.56 15.18
N LYS A 155 -7.43 8.63 15.81
CA LYS A 155 -6.88 7.35 16.28
C LYS A 155 -6.25 6.58 15.13
N ILE A 156 -6.96 6.40 14.01
CA ILE A 156 -6.45 5.65 12.85
C ILE A 156 -5.20 6.31 12.27
N LEU A 157 -5.22 7.63 12.04
CA LEU A 157 -4.11 8.35 11.41
C LEU A 157 -2.85 8.48 12.32
N THR A 158 -2.96 8.14 13.59
CA THR A 158 -1.82 8.16 14.54
C THR A 158 -1.39 6.77 15.03
N GLU A 159 -2.10 5.71 14.63
CA GLU A 159 -1.86 4.34 15.12
C GLU A 159 -0.49 3.77 14.73
N ASP A 160 0.12 4.28 13.67
CA ASP A 160 1.49 3.95 13.24
C ASP A 160 2.60 4.72 13.98
N GLY A 161 2.28 5.37 15.10
CA GLY A 161 3.16 6.29 15.82
C GLY A 161 3.21 7.68 15.19
N GLY A 162 2.26 8.01 14.32
CA GLY A 162 2.12 9.28 13.64
C GLY A 162 3.04 9.47 12.44
N ASN A 163 3.70 8.42 11.96
CA ASN A 163 4.61 8.52 10.80
C ASN A 163 3.86 8.85 9.52
N ALA A 164 2.62 8.35 9.36
CA ALA A 164 1.77 8.69 8.24
C ALA A 164 1.49 10.20 8.17
N LEU A 165 1.08 10.83 9.28
CA LEU A 165 0.87 12.28 9.34
C LEU A 165 2.19 13.04 9.12
N LYS A 166 3.31 12.57 9.70
CA LYS A 166 4.63 13.18 9.49
C LYS A 166 5.04 13.14 8.00
N SER A 167 4.72 12.07 7.27
CA SER A 167 5.02 11.97 5.84
C SER A 167 4.23 12.96 4.98
N ALA A 168 3.11 13.48 5.50
CA ALA A 168 2.27 14.49 4.86
C ALA A 168 2.50 15.91 5.42
N THR A 169 3.52 16.07 6.30
CA THR A 169 3.82 17.33 6.99
C THR A 169 5.11 17.93 6.43
N PHE A 170 5.06 19.20 6.04
CA PHE A 170 6.19 19.97 5.53
C PHE A 170 6.32 21.25 6.37
N GLN A 171 7.50 21.52 6.92
CA GLN A 171 7.74 22.71 7.77
C GLN A 171 6.67 22.86 8.87
N ASP A 172 6.42 21.77 9.61
CA ASP A 172 5.42 21.67 10.69
C ASP A 172 3.95 21.94 10.29
N LYS A 173 3.63 21.89 9.00
CA LYS A 173 2.28 22.06 8.44
C LYS A 173 1.81 20.84 7.71
N LEU A 174 0.61 20.38 8.04
CA LEU A 174 -0.04 19.26 7.34
C LEU A 174 -0.60 19.73 6.00
N TYR A 175 -0.24 19.07 4.90
CA TYR A 175 -0.70 19.40 3.54
C TYR A 175 -1.56 18.32 2.91
N ALA A 176 -1.64 17.15 3.52
CA ALA A 176 -2.43 16.05 2.96
C ALA A 176 -2.98 15.12 4.04
N LEU A 177 -4.04 14.39 3.71
CA LEU A 177 -4.55 13.28 4.50
C LEU A 177 -3.93 11.99 3.93
N PRO A 178 -3.08 11.26 4.69
CA PRO A 178 -2.49 10.02 4.20
C PRO A 178 -3.57 8.94 4.03
N MET A 179 -3.50 8.20 2.93
CA MET A 179 -4.30 7.01 2.73
C MET A 179 -3.69 5.87 3.55
N MET A 180 -4.23 5.67 4.75
CA MET A 180 -3.73 4.65 5.68
C MET A 180 -3.93 3.24 5.13
N GLY A 181 -2.95 2.37 5.41
CA GLY A 181 -2.97 0.95 5.11
C GLY A 181 -2.24 0.14 6.16
N SER A 182 -2.37 -1.18 6.13
CA SER A 182 -1.72 -2.06 7.10
C SER A 182 -0.31 -2.42 6.65
N GLY A 183 0.71 -1.72 7.17
CA GLY A 183 2.11 -2.13 7.00
C GLY A 183 2.37 -3.51 7.62
N LEU A 184 1.87 -3.76 8.83
CA LEU A 184 1.98 -5.06 9.48
C LEU A 184 1.39 -6.20 8.64
N GLY A 185 0.28 -5.94 7.95
CA GLY A 185 -0.36 -6.91 7.06
C GLY A 185 0.48 -7.30 5.83
N GLN A 186 1.56 -6.57 5.57
CA GLN A 186 2.52 -6.84 4.50
C GLN A 186 3.78 -7.59 5.00
N ALA A 187 3.84 -7.92 6.29
CA ALA A 187 4.89 -8.80 6.81
C ALA A 187 4.66 -10.24 6.32
N ASP A 188 5.66 -10.83 5.69
CA ASP A 188 5.56 -12.19 5.18
C ASP A 188 5.44 -13.24 6.29
N VAL A 189 4.67 -14.27 5.99
CA VAL A 189 4.68 -15.55 6.70
C VAL A 189 5.15 -16.64 5.75
N LEU A 190 5.63 -17.76 6.28
CA LEU A 190 5.86 -18.95 5.47
C LEU A 190 4.57 -19.80 5.46
N TRP A 191 3.95 -19.92 4.28
CA TRP A 191 2.87 -20.87 4.04
C TRP A 191 3.44 -22.24 3.69
N ILE A 192 2.97 -23.30 4.36
CA ILE A 192 3.48 -24.66 4.19
C ILE A 192 2.37 -25.70 4.21
N ARG A 193 2.48 -26.73 3.41
CA ARG A 193 1.60 -27.90 3.35
C ARG A 193 1.83 -28.79 4.58
N ALA A 194 0.99 -28.65 5.62
CA ALA A 194 1.05 -29.43 6.85
C ALA A 194 0.74 -30.92 6.62
N ASP A 195 -0.15 -31.22 5.69
CA ASP A 195 -0.44 -32.58 5.25
C ASP A 195 0.77 -33.28 4.62
N TRP A 196 1.59 -32.56 3.83
CA TRP A 196 2.84 -33.07 3.27
C TRP A 196 3.90 -33.32 4.35
N LEU A 197 4.04 -32.37 5.30
CA LEU A 197 4.92 -32.60 6.46
C LEU A 197 4.53 -33.89 7.19
N LYS A 198 3.23 -34.08 7.46
CA LYS A 198 2.71 -35.27 8.12
C LYS A 198 2.96 -36.55 7.34
N ASN A 199 2.73 -36.54 6.01
CA ASN A 199 2.94 -37.69 5.14
C ASN A 199 4.40 -38.17 5.14
N LEU A 200 5.34 -37.22 5.26
CA LEU A 200 6.77 -37.50 5.26
C LEU A 200 7.38 -37.60 6.67
N GLY A 201 6.58 -37.39 7.72
CA GLY A 201 7.08 -37.42 9.12
C GLY A 201 8.06 -36.31 9.45
N LEU A 202 7.86 -35.11 8.86
CA LEU A 202 8.72 -33.95 9.04
C LEU A 202 8.11 -32.95 10.02
N ASP A 203 8.96 -32.25 10.74
CA ASP A 203 8.58 -31.11 11.57
C ASP A 203 8.49 -29.82 10.75
N VAL A 204 7.78 -28.81 11.29
CA VAL A 204 7.74 -27.44 10.76
C VAL A 204 9.16 -26.84 10.81
N PRO A 205 9.68 -26.29 9.70
CA PRO A 205 11.02 -25.71 9.65
C PRO A 205 11.14 -24.49 10.55
N LYS A 206 12.19 -24.43 11.35
CA LYS A 206 12.54 -23.31 12.24
C LYS A 206 13.80 -22.58 11.79
N THR A 207 14.66 -23.27 11.10
CA THR A 207 15.90 -22.75 10.53
C THR A 207 15.88 -22.79 9.01
N MET A 208 16.73 -22.00 8.37
CA MET A 208 16.89 -22.06 6.91
C MET A 208 17.41 -23.43 6.44
N ASP A 209 18.20 -24.12 7.25
CA ASP A 209 18.65 -25.49 6.95
C ASP A 209 17.48 -26.50 7.02
N ASP A 210 16.57 -26.33 7.98
CA ASP A 210 15.33 -27.13 8.03
C ASP A 210 14.47 -26.86 6.78
N LEU A 211 14.31 -25.60 6.40
CA LEU A 211 13.55 -25.22 5.21
C LEU A 211 14.13 -25.87 3.95
N MET A 212 15.45 -25.84 3.78
CA MET A 212 16.14 -26.49 2.66
C MET A 212 15.90 -28.02 2.66
N SER A 213 15.93 -28.64 3.83
CA SER A 213 15.70 -30.09 4.00
C SER A 213 14.25 -30.45 3.67
N VAL A 214 13.27 -29.65 4.14
CA VAL A 214 11.85 -29.82 3.82
C VAL A 214 11.59 -29.59 2.33
N ALA A 215 12.18 -28.54 1.73
CA ALA A 215 12.07 -28.29 0.30
C ALA A 215 12.56 -29.47 -0.54
N LYS A 216 13.69 -30.06 -0.16
CA LYS A 216 14.23 -31.25 -0.81
C LYS A 216 13.29 -32.46 -0.68
N ALA A 217 12.76 -32.69 0.51
CA ALA A 217 11.83 -33.79 0.76
C ALA A 217 10.51 -33.59 -0.02
N PHE A 218 9.98 -32.38 -0.07
CA PHE A 218 8.78 -32.04 -0.84
C PHE A 218 8.98 -32.19 -2.36
N THR A 219 10.20 -32.02 -2.84
CA THR A 219 10.52 -32.19 -4.27
C THR A 219 10.70 -33.65 -4.67
N PHE A 220 11.33 -34.47 -3.81
CA PHE A 220 11.84 -35.80 -4.25
C PHE A 220 11.17 -36.99 -3.58
N ASN A 221 10.41 -36.80 -2.49
CA ASN A 221 9.89 -37.92 -1.69
C ASN A 221 8.37 -38.11 -1.81
N ASP A 222 7.76 -37.71 -2.96
CA ASP A 222 6.34 -37.91 -3.24
C ASP A 222 5.43 -37.49 -2.06
N PRO A 223 5.41 -36.20 -1.68
CA PRO A 223 4.76 -35.73 -0.46
C PRO A 223 3.23 -35.85 -0.50
N ASP A 224 2.63 -35.83 -1.68
CA ASP A 224 1.18 -35.99 -1.93
C ASP A 224 0.76 -37.46 -2.15
N GLN A 225 1.75 -38.39 -2.18
CA GLN A 225 1.57 -39.82 -2.32
C GLN A 225 0.82 -40.23 -3.61
N ASN A 226 1.04 -39.46 -4.70
CA ASN A 226 0.41 -39.76 -6.00
C ASN A 226 1.26 -40.69 -6.90
N GLY A 227 2.45 -41.06 -6.47
CA GLY A 227 3.40 -41.93 -7.19
C GLY A 227 4.17 -41.24 -8.31
N LYS A 228 4.18 -39.89 -8.35
CA LYS A 228 4.88 -39.10 -9.37
C LYS A 228 5.86 -38.13 -8.72
N GLN A 229 6.83 -37.67 -9.51
CA GLN A 229 7.74 -36.59 -9.12
C GLN A 229 7.33 -35.32 -9.87
N ASP A 230 6.22 -34.72 -9.47
CA ASP A 230 5.62 -33.54 -10.11
C ASP A 230 5.44 -32.36 -9.15
N THR A 231 6.07 -32.44 -7.99
CA THR A 231 6.05 -31.42 -6.94
C THR A 231 7.40 -30.70 -6.80
N TYR A 232 7.39 -29.49 -6.25
CA TYR A 232 8.59 -28.74 -5.89
C TYR A 232 8.43 -28.02 -4.54
N GLY A 233 9.57 -27.84 -3.86
CA GLY A 233 9.59 -27.47 -2.45
C GLY A 233 9.11 -26.04 -2.18
N LEU A 234 9.60 -25.04 -2.95
CA LEU A 234 9.31 -23.64 -2.74
C LEU A 234 8.78 -22.98 -4.01
N GLY A 235 7.60 -22.42 -3.94
CA GLY A 235 7.02 -21.58 -4.99
C GLY A 235 7.67 -20.20 -5.00
N LEU A 236 8.03 -19.73 -6.20
CA LEU A 236 8.64 -18.43 -6.41
C LEU A 236 8.08 -17.79 -7.68
N ASN A 237 7.73 -16.52 -7.63
CA ASN A 237 7.31 -15.73 -8.79
C ASN A 237 8.50 -14.98 -9.42
N LYS A 238 8.31 -14.41 -10.62
CA LYS A 238 9.35 -13.67 -11.37
C LYS A 238 9.80 -12.37 -10.68
N ASP A 239 8.93 -11.79 -9.85
CA ASP A 239 9.15 -10.49 -9.19
C ASP A 239 9.76 -10.72 -7.79
N ILE A 240 10.83 -11.51 -7.72
CA ILE A 240 11.41 -12.10 -6.49
C ILE A 240 11.75 -11.08 -5.39
N ALA A 241 12.02 -9.84 -5.77
CA ALA A 241 12.34 -8.75 -4.85
C ALA A 241 11.84 -7.41 -5.42
N ASP A 242 10.72 -7.40 -6.12
CA ASP A 242 10.03 -6.19 -6.56
C ASP A 242 8.99 -5.81 -5.50
N LYS A 243 9.14 -4.61 -4.92
CA LYS A 243 8.24 -4.14 -3.87
C LYS A 243 6.82 -3.78 -4.38
N ASP A 244 6.68 -3.48 -5.66
CA ASP A 244 5.45 -2.95 -6.24
C ASP A 244 4.67 -4.02 -7.02
N ALA A 245 5.35 -5.06 -7.52
CA ALA A 245 4.74 -6.12 -8.31
C ALA A 245 5.01 -7.50 -7.69
N GLY A 246 3.98 -8.22 -7.32
CA GLY A 246 4.07 -9.62 -6.91
C GLY A 246 4.63 -9.90 -5.51
N ALA A 247 5.03 -8.90 -4.73
CA ALA A 247 5.55 -9.08 -3.37
C ALA A 247 4.60 -9.83 -2.42
N TYR A 248 3.31 -9.75 -2.66
CA TYR A 248 2.26 -10.29 -1.80
C TYR A 248 2.10 -11.81 -1.85
N TYR A 249 2.65 -12.53 -2.86
CA TYR A 249 2.44 -13.97 -3.03
C TYR A 249 3.61 -14.63 -3.77
N ALA A 250 4.25 -15.57 -3.11
CA ALA A 250 5.37 -16.35 -3.65
C ALA A 250 6.57 -15.46 -4.10
N ALA A 251 6.79 -14.30 -3.48
CA ALA A 251 8.03 -13.54 -3.60
C ALA A 251 9.11 -14.12 -2.68
N ALA A 252 10.35 -13.67 -2.84
CA ALA A 252 11.45 -14.17 -2.02
C ALA A 252 11.73 -13.31 -0.78
N GLU A 253 10.89 -12.32 -0.48
CA GLU A 253 11.13 -11.34 0.57
C GLU A 253 11.31 -12.00 1.94
N GLY A 254 10.36 -12.87 2.34
CA GLY A 254 10.48 -13.65 3.57
C GLY A 254 11.68 -14.61 3.58
N PHE A 255 12.12 -15.11 2.41
CA PHE A 255 13.35 -15.90 2.30
C PHE A 255 14.57 -15.04 2.58
N PHE A 256 14.67 -13.83 2.01
CA PHE A 256 15.73 -12.88 2.31
C PHE A 256 15.76 -12.53 3.81
N ASN A 257 14.58 -12.27 4.40
CA ASN A 257 14.45 -11.93 5.82
C ASN A 257 14.99 -13.05 6.73
N GLY A 258 14.83 -14.32 6.34
CA GLY A 258 15.42 -15.46 7.03
C GLY A 258 16.96 -15.41 7.13
N TYR A 259 17.63 -14.72 6.23
CA TYR A 259 19.07 -14.45 6.24
C TYR A 259 19.43 -13.08 6.85
N GLY A 260 18.47 -12.35 7.42
CA GLY A 260 18.68 -10.97 7.91
C GLY A 260 18.91 -9.96 6.78
N ALA A 261 18.50 -10.29 5.59
CA ALA A 261 18.56 -9.44 4.40
C ALA A 261 17.21 -8.76 4.16
N TYR A 262 17.18 -7.45 3.94
CA TYR A 262 15.96 -6.65 3.87
C TYR A 262 15.92 -5.86 2.56
N PRO A 263 15.53 -6.47 1.44
CA PRO A 263 15.48 -5.76 0.16
C PRO A 263 14.45 -4.63 0.17
N ASN A 264 14.70 -3.58 -0.58
CA ASN A 264 13.81 -2.45 -0.87
C ASN A 264 13.49 -1.51 0.29
N ILE A 265 13.95 -1.77 1.51
CA ILE A 265 13.73 -0.90 2.66
C ILE A 265 15.03 -0.28 3.17
N TRP A 266 14.90 0.80 3.94
CA TRP A 266 16.02 1.46 4.60
C TRP A 266 16.12 0.96 6.05
N VAL A 267 17.28 0.48 6.42
CA VAL A 267 17.57 -0.08 7.75
C VAL A 267 18.65 0.72 8.46
N ASP A 268 18.62 0.70 9.79
CA ASP A 268 19.71 1.28 10.59
C ASP A 268 20.98 0.41 10.50
N LYS A 269 22.10 1.06 10.20
CA LYS A 269 23.45 0.51 10.27
C LYS A 269 24.32 1.53 11.00
N ASP A 270 24.60 1.26 12.26
CA ASP A 270 25.45 2.11 13.11
C ASP A 270 25.00 3.58 13.22
N GLY A 271 23.67 3.82 13.22
CA GLY A 271 23.06 5.14 13.35
C GLY A 271 22.85 5.90 12.04
N GLU A 272 23.19 5.29 10.91
CA GLU A 272 22.87 5.80 9.57
C GLU A 272 21.90 4.86 8.85
N LEU A 273 21.04 5.42 8.00
CA LEU A 273 20.15 4.64 7.15
C LEU A 273 20.92 4.08 5.94
N ALA A 274 20.85 2.78 5.78
CA ALA A 274 21.44 2.06 4.65
C ALA A 274 20.36 1.37 3.82
N TYR A 275 20.50 1.41 2.49
CA TYR A 275 19.58 0.70 1.60
C TYR A 275 19.81 -0.81 1.70
N GLY A 276 18.77 -1.56 2.07
CA GLY A 276 18.86 -2.97 2.38
C GLY A 276 19.28 -3.84 1.19
N SER A 277 18.85 -3.51 -0.03
CA SER A 277 19.11 -4.31 -1.23
C SER A 277 20.59 -4.41 -1.65
N ILE A 278 21.47 -3.56 -1.14
CA ILE A 278 22.91 -3.60 -1.45
C ILE A 278 23.75 -4.10 -0.28
N GLN A 279 23.12 -4.62 0.77
CA GLN A 279 23.83 -5.14 1.93
C GLN A 279 24.37 -6.56 1.66
N PRO A 280 25.49 -6.97 2.29
CA PRO A 280 26.13 -8.27 2.03
C PRO A 280 25.25 -9.47 2.36
N GLU A 281 24.28 -9.33 3.26
CA GLU A 281 23.33 -10.38 3.64
C GLU A 281 22.48 -10.83 2.44
N ILE A 282 22.17 -9.92 1.51
CA ILE A 282 21.48 -10.23 0.23
C ILE A 282 22.26 -11.25 -0.59
N LYS A 283 23.59 -11.09 -0.68
CA LYS A 283 24.44 -12.03 -1.44
C LYS A 283 24.35 -13.44 -0.89
N THR A 284 24.30 -13.58 0.44
CA THR A 284 24.15 -14.87 1.11
C THR A 284 22.81 -15.52 0.78
N ALA A 285 21.71 -14.78 0.85
CA ALA A 285 20.39 -15.28 0.50
C ALA A 285 20.28 -15.65 -1.00
N LEU A 286 20.85 -14.84 -1.89
CA LEU A 286 20.90 -15.14 -3.32
C LEU A 286 21.69 -16.42 -3.61
N ALA A 287 22.80 -16.68 -2.91
CA ALA A 287 23.57 -17.93 -3.04
C ALA A 287 22.73 -19.15 -2.64
N ALA A 288 21.93 -19.04 -1.57
CA ALA A 288 21.04 -20.10 -1.13
C ALA A 288 19.90 -20.35 -2.16
N LEU A 289 19.24 -19.31 -2.68
CA LEU A 289 18.24 -19.44 -3.74
C LEU A 289 18.83 -20.05 -5.01
N GLN A 290 20.06 -19.66 -5.40
CA GLN A 290 20.76 -20.23 -6.53
C GLN A 290 21.01 -21.74 -6.34
N SER A 291 21.40 -22.17 -5.13
CA SER A 291 21.56 -23.60 -4.80
C SER A 291 20.21 -24.32 -4.94
N MET A 292 19.13 -23.76 -4.39
CA MET A 292 17.78 -24.34 -4.53
C MET A 292 17.38 -24.50 -6.00
N TYR A 293 17.61 -23.48 -6.83
CA TYR A 293 17.34 -23.54 -8.26
C TYR A 293 18.15 -24.61 -8.97
N LYS A 294 19.46 -24.68 -8.70
CA LYS A 294 20.37 -25.69 -9.24
C LYS A 294 19.93 -27.10 -8.88
N ASP A 295 19.52 -27.30 -7.62
CA ASP A 295 19.11 -28.60 -7.09
C ASP A 295 17.67 -28.97 -7.50
N GLY A 296 16.96 -28.12 -8.24
CA GLY A 296 15.61 -28.35 -8.74
C GLY A 296 14.52 -28.23 -7.66
N LEU A 297 14.79 -27.54 -6.56
CA LEU A 297 13.82 -27.31 -5.48
C LEU A 297 12.86 -26.16 -5.75
N LEU A 298 13.17 -25.34 -6.76
CA LEU A 298 12.35 -24.28 -7.31
C LEU A 298 11.87 -24.68 -8.71
N ASP A 299 10.73 -24.12 -9.13
CA ASP A 299 10.33 -24.23 -10.53
C ASP A 299 11.38 -23.59 -11.45
N LYS A 300 11.82 -24.31 -12.47
CA LYS A 300 12.81 -23.82 -13.43
C LYS A 300 12.32 -22.63 -14.26
N GLU A 301 11.02 -22.49 -14.39
CA GLU A 301 10.37 -21.41 -15.15
C GLU A 301 9.92 -20.24 -14.23
N PHE A 302 10.30 -20.21 -12.96
CA PHE A 302 9.84 -19.18 -12.00
C PHE A 302 10.02 -17.76 -12.55
N GLY A 303 11.14 -17.48 -13.23
CA GLY A 303 11.44 -16.17 -13.81
C GLY A 303 10.46 -15.68 -14.90
N THR A 304 9.46 -16.49 -15.25
CA THR A 304 8.37 -16.13 -16.19
C THR A 304 6.98 -16.18 -15.57
N LYS A 305 6.88 -16.65 -14.33
CA LYS A 305 5.60 -16.82 -13.62
C LYS A 305 5.25 -15.60 -12.80
N ASP A 306 4.08 -15.04 -13.04
CA ASP A 306 3.45 -14.09 -12.15
C ASP A 306 2.80 -14.80 -10.95
N PRO A 307 2.38 -14.08 -9.88
CA PRO A 307 1.74 -14.66 -8.71
C PRO A 307 0.57 -15.58 -9.02
N SER A 308 -0.27 -15.26 -10.00
CA SER A 308 -1.45 -16.07 -10.32
C SER A 308 -1.07 -17.40 -10.97
N LYS A 309 0.03 -17.48 -11.72
CA LYS A 309 0.53 -18.77 -12.25
C LYS A 309 1.14 -19.65 -11.14
N VAL A 310 1.85 -19.07 -10.19
CA VAL A 310 2.32 -19.84 -9.02
C VAL A 310 1.13 -20.34 -8.21
N ASN A 311 0.07 -19.53 -8.05
CA ASN A 311 -1.15 -19.97 -7.40
C ASN A 311 -1.85 -21.14 -8.13
N GLN A 312 -1.89 -21.10 -9.46
CA GLN A 312 -2.40 -22.23 -10.26
C GLN A 312 -1.62 -23.53 -9.99
N ASP A 313 -0.29 -23.44 -9.81
CA ASP A 313 0.51 -24.60 -9.43
C ASP A 313 0.24 -25.05 -7.98
N ALA A 314 0.00 -24.12 -7.04
CA ALA A 314 -0.41 -24.44 -5.67
C ALA A 314 -1.78 -25.13 -5.63
N VAL A 315 -2.76 -24.65 -6.42
CA VAL A 315 -4.08 -25.26 -6.57
C VAL A 315 -3.99 -26.64 -7.23
N ALA A 316 -3.06 -26.81 -8.17
CA ALA A 316 -2.81 -28.10 -8.81
C ALA A 316 -2.00 -29.08 -7.93
N GLY A 317 -1.67 -28.72 -6.69
CA GLY A 317 -0.96 -29.59 -5.76
C GLY A 317 0.53 -29.77 -6.06
N LYS A 318 1.18 -28.81 -6.75
CA LYS A 318 2.60 -28.92 -7.14
C LYS A 318 3.53 -28.22 -6.17
N VAL A 319 3.04 -27.26 -5.38
CA VAL A 319 3.86 -26.39 -4.50
C VAL A 319 3.72 -26.80 -3.05
N GLY A 320 4.82 -26.95 -2.34
CA GLY A 320 4.83 -27.32 -0.93
C GLY A 320 4.92 -26.15 0.05
N MET A 321 5.64 -25.10 -0.32
CA MET A 321 5.84 -23.89 0.48
C MET A 321 5.82 -22.64 -0.40
N LEU A 322 5.45 -21.52 0.18
CA LEU A 322 5.61 -20.17 -0.41
C LEU A 322 5.65 -19.11 0.69
N TYR A 323 6.29 -17.99 0.42
CA TYR A 323 6.19 -16.80 1.24
C TYR A 323 5.08 -15.89 0.75
N GLY A 324 4.48 -15.14 1.64
CA GLY A 324 3.47 -14.14 1.28
C GLY A 324 2.68 -13.65 2.48
N TYR A 325 1.69 -12.82 2.20
CA TYR A 325 0.94 -12.11 3.22
C TYR A 325 -0.09 -12.99 3.93
N PHE A 326 -0.53 -12.57 5.12
CA PHE A 326 -1.47 -13.30 5.98
C PHE A 326 -2.77 -13.72 5.27
N TRP A 327 -3.24 -12.92 4.29
CA TRP A 327 -4.50 -13.15 3.58
C TRP A 327 -4.41 -14.14 2.40
N ASN A 328 -3.26 -14.72 2.15
CA ASN A 328 -3.07 -15.63 1.01
C ASN A 328 -3.87 -16.95 1.10
N THR A 329 -4.56 -17.21 2.20
CA THR A 329 -5.58 -18.28 2.27
C THR A 329 -6.98 -17.80 1.88
N GLY A 330 -7.15 -16.55 1.49
CA GLY A 330 -8.43 -16.04 1.00
C GLY A 330 -8.90 -16.70 -0.31
N ALA A 331 -10.13 -16.42 -0.69
CA ALA A 331 -10.72 -16.90 -1.94
C ALA A 331 -9.91 -16.41 -3.15
N GLY A 332 -9.75 -17.28 -4.15
CA GLY A 332 -8.89 -17.02 -5.32
C GLY A 332 -7.42 -17.35 -5.09
N TRP A 333 -7.03 -17.77 -3.87
CA TRP A 333 -5.66 -18.12 -3.50
C TRP A 333 -5.60 -19.53 -2.88
N LEU A 334 -4.89 -19.74 -1.75
CA LEU A 334 -4.72 -21.07 -1.16
C LEU A 334 -6.02 -21.74 -0.71
N GLN A 335 -7.12 -20.99 -0.52
CA GLN A 335 -8.44 -21.59 -0.34
C GLN A 335 -8.85 -22.45 -1.52
N ASP A 336 -8.54 -22.05 -2.73
CA ASP A 336 -8.88 -22.81 -3.94
C ASP A 336 -8.13 -24.14 -3.98
N SER A 337 -6.91 -24.21 -3.43
CA SER A 337 -6.20 -25.48 -3.21
C SER A 337 -6.97 -26.42 -2.28
N LYS A 338 -7.55 -25.90 -1.19
CA LYS A 338 -8.40 -26.68 -0.29
C LYS A 338 -9.70 -27.16 -0.94
N ILE A 339 -10.28 -26.36 -1.83
CA ILE A 339 -11.49 -26.71 -2.57
C ILE A 339 -11.16 -27.79 -3.62
N ALA A 340 -10.03 -27.65 -4.33
CA ALA A 340 -9.58 -28.61 -5.34
C ALA A 340 -9.15 -29.95 -4.73
N ASP A 341 -8.45 -29.91 -3.60
CA ASP A 341 -8.07 -31.09 -2.82
C ASP A 341 -8.48 -30.90 -1.34
N PRO A 342 -9.56 -31.56 -0.89
CA PRO A 342 -10.01 -31.48 0.51
C PRO A 342 -8.98 -31.94 1.54
N LYS A 343 -7.92 -32.65 1.16
CA LYS A 343 -6.81 -33.05 2.04
C LYS A 343 -5.77 -31.96 2.18
N ALA A 344 -5.67 -31.04 1.22
CA ALA A 344 -4.71 -29.96 1.29
C ALA A 344 -4.90 -29.17 2.59
N ASP A 345 -3.82 -28.99 3.33
CA ASP A 345 -3.80 -28.31 4.61
C ASP A 345 -2.63 -27.33 4.66
N TRP A 346 -2.94 -26.09 4.37
CA TRP A 346 -1.98 -24.99 4.41
C TRP A 346 -1.98 -24.34 5.78
N ILE A 347 -0.82 -24.19 6.39
CA ILE A 347 -0.62 -23.45 7.64
C ILE A 347 0.37 -22.31 7.45
N ALA A 348 0.18 -21.22 8.17
CA ALA A 348 1.17 -20.15 8.28
C ALA A 348 2.10 -20.41 9.47
N VAL A 349 3.38 -20.19 9.25
CA VAL A 349 4.40 -20.31 10.30
C VAL A 349 5.36 -19.11 10.27
N PRO A 350 6.02 -18.76 11.39
CA PRO A 350 7.04 -17.71 11.40
C PRO A 350 8.17 -18.02 10.41
N LEU A 351 8.85 -16.95 9.95
CA LEU A 351 9.99 -17.08 9.05
C LEU A 351 11.12 -17.91 9.71
N PRO A 352 11.64 -18.95 9.04
CA PRO A 352 12.83 -19.66 9.50
C PRO A 352 14.05 -18.76 9.49
N SER A 353 14.99 -18.97 10.40
CA SER A 353 16.19 -18.13 10.56
C SER A 353 17.48 -18.88 10.23
N ALA A 354 18.43 -18.18 9.60
CA ALA A 354 19.79 -18.67 9.36
C ALA A 354 20.76 -18.40 10.52
N THR A 355 20.38 -17.56 11.49
CA THR A 355 21.32 -17.02 12.50
C THR A 355 21.16 -17.62 13.89
N GLY A 356 20.17 -18.47 14.13
CA GLY A 356 19.82 -18.96 15.47
C GLY A 356 18.98 -17.97 16.31
N GLU A 357 18.96 -16.68 15.96
CA GLU A 357 18.01 -15.70 16.48
C GLU A 357 16.74 -15.72 15.62
N PRO A 358 15.57 -15.36 16.17
CA PRO A 358 14.35 -15.28 15.38
C PRO A 358 14.50 -14.33 14.18
N ALA A 359 14.09 -14.76 13.00
CA ALA A 359 14.07 -13.91 11.83
C ALA A 359 13.11 -12.74 12.05
N LYS A 360 13.47 -11.56 11.53
CA LYS A 360 12.59 -10.39 11.52
C LYS A 360 11.90 -10.28 10.18
N ALA A 361 10.57 -10.24 10.18
CA ALA A 361 9.81 -9.98 8.97
C ALA A 361 9.87 -8.47 8.66
N GLN A 362 10.19 -8.10 7.42
CA GLN A 362 10.19 -6.69 7.04
C GLN A 362 8.78 -6.14 6.88
N VAL A 363 8.63 -4.85 7.22
CA VAL A 363 7.38 -4.09 7.12
C VAL A 363 7.68 -2.82 6.33
N PRO A 364 7.17 -2.70 5.10
CA PRO A 364 7.35 -1.48 4.32
C PRO A 364 6.56 -0.31 4.92
N PHE A 365 6.96 0.91 4.58
CA PHE A 365 6.12 2.07 4.86
C PHE A 365 4.86 2.01 4.01
N ALA A 366 3.69 1.86 4.66
CA ALA A 366 2.45 1.51 3.98
C ALA A 366 1.73 2.68 3.29
N ILE A 367 2.23 3.91 3.44
CA ILE A 367 1.59 5.09 2.84
C ILE A 367 2.19 5.35 1.46
N ASN A 368 1.40 5.11 0.43
CA ASN A 368 1.79 5.32 -0.96
C ASN A 368 0.94 6.39 -1.68
N SER A 369 -0.10 6.88 -1.02
CA SER A 369 -1.05 7.85 -1.58
C SER A 369 -1.55 8.81 -0.51
N TYR A 370 -1.90 10.00 -0.95
CA TYR A 370 -2.36 11.10 -0.11
C TYR A 370 -3.55 11.77 -0.77
N TYR A 371 -4.47 12.29 0.04
CA TYR A 371 -5.55 13.14 -0.42
C TYR A 371 -5.18 14.59 -0.13
N VAL A 372 -5.19 15.41 -1.15
CA VAL A 372 -4.86 16.84 -1.07
C VAL A 372 -6.05 17.68 -1.50
N VAL A 373 -6.08 18.92 -1.03
CA VAL A 373 -7.07 19.92 -1.38
C VAL A 373 -6.39 21.04 -2.15
N LYS A 374 -6.99 21.45 -3.28
CA LYS A 374 -6.50 22.54 -4.11
C LYS A 374 -6.43 23.84 -3.32
N LYS A 375 -5.41 24.65 -3.59
CA LYS A 375 -5.27 26.00 -3.01
C LYS A 375 -6.45 26.88 -3.36
N GLY A 376 -7.06 27.51 -2.34
CA GLY A 376 -8.23 28.37 -2.50
C GLY A 376 -9.55 27.64 -2.72
N ALA A 377 -9.63 26.33 -2.46
CA ALA A 377 -10.91 25.61 -2.42
C ALA A 377 -11.84 26.24 -1.37
N GLU A 378 -13.13 26.32 -1.68
CA GLU A 378 -14.12 26.99 -0.82
C GLU A 378 -14.36 26.23 0.50
N HIS A 379 -14.24 24.88 0.46
CA HIS A 379 -14.52 23.97 1.58
C HIS A 379 -13.39 22.97 1.81
N PRO A 380 -12.21 23.38 2.29
CA PRO A 380 -11.08 22.45 2.51
C PRO A 380 -11.40 21.36 3.55
N GLU A 381 -12.21 21.67 4.55
CA GLU A 381 -12.65 20.74 5.60
C GLU A 381 -13.51 19.59 5.07
N ALA A 382 -14.09 19.73 3.88
CA ALA A 382 -14.90 18.68 3.26
C ALA A 382 -14.09 17.38 3.04
N ALA A 383 -12.80 17.49 2.75
CA ALA A 383 -11.93 16.30 2.63
C ALA A 383 -11.84 15.52 3.95
N VAL A 384 -11.73 16.23 5.08
CA VAL A 384 -11.69 15.60 6.41
C VAL A 384 -13.03 14.93 6.74
N LYS A 385 -14.15 15.61 6.46
CA LYS A 385 -15.51 15.04 6.67
C LYS A 385 -15.76 13.80 5.82
N LEU A 386 -15.36 13.82 4.56
CA LEU A 386 -15.44 12.63 3.67
C LEU A 386 -14.62 11.46 4.19
N LEU A 387 -13.42 11.72 4.74
CA LEU A 387 -12.60 10.68 5.37
C LEU A 387 -13.24 10.17 6.66
N ASN A 388 -13.77 11.04 7.52
CA ASN A 388 -14.49 10.64 8.74
C ASN A 388 -15.64 9.67 8.39
N LEU A 389 -16.47 10.03 7.41
CA LEU A 389 -17.59 9.20 6.98
C LEU A 389 -17.11 7.85 6.41
N ALA A 390 -16.05 7.87 5.59
CA ALA A 390 -15.52 6.66 4.99
C ALA A 390 -15.01 5.69 6.06
N LEU A 391 -14.23 6.17 7.02
CA LEU A 391 -13.71 5.35 8.11
C LEU A 391 -14.81 4.81 9.02
N GLU A 392 -15.80 5.65 9.38
CA GLU A 392 -16.93 5.23 10.20
C GLU A 392 -17.77 4.15 9.52
N LYS A 393 -18.13 4.33 8.22
CA LYS A 393 -18.95 3.36 7.48
C LYS A 393 -18.24 2.04 7.20
N LEU A 394 -16.92 2.07 7.08
CA LEU A 394 -16.12 0.87 6.83
C LEU A 394 -15.74 0.13 8.11
N TRP A 395 -15.30 0.86 9.16
CA TRP A 395 -14.57 0.27 10.29
C TRP A 395 -15.07 0.74 11.67
N GLY A 396 -15.97 1.73 11.72
CA GLY A 396 -16.47 2.32 12.96
C GLY A 396 -17.47 1.46 13.70
N GLU A 397 -18.01 1.99 14.78
CA GLU A 397 -19.03 1.32 15.60
C GLU A 397 -20.35 1.11 14.82
N THR A 398 -20.64 2.00 13.86
CA THR A 398 -21.84 1.92 13.01
C THR A 398 -21.53 1.42 11.59
N ALA A 399 -20.45 0.65 11.43
CA ALA A 399 -20.07 0.09 10.15
C ALA A 399 -21.14 -0.84 9.56
N GLU A 400 -21.32 -0.73 8.25
CA GLU A 400 -22.25 -1.55 7.47
C GLU A 400 -21.46 -2.24 6.33
N PRO A 401 -20.66 -3.29 6.63
CA PRO A 401 -19.73 -3.87 5.67
C PRO A 401 -20.40 -4.41 4.40
N ASP A 402 -21.59 -5.00 4.50
CA ASP A 402 -22.34 -5.50 3.34
C ASP A 402 -22.86 -4.37 2.43
N VAL A 403 -22.93 -3.13 2.96
CA VAL A 403 -23.42 -1.95 2.24
C VAL A 403 -22.28 -1.11 1.67
N TYR A 404 -21.18 -0.96 2.41
CA TYR A 404 -20.11 -0.01 2.07
C TYR A 404 -18.78 -0.68 1.75
N ASN A 405 -18.53 -1.90 2.23
CA ASN A 405 -17.25 -2.58 2.01
C ASN A 405 -17.35 -3.56 0.83
N THR A 406 -18.14 -4.61 0.94
CA THR A 406 -18.21 -5.67 -0.09
C THR A 406 -19.64 -6.19 -0.22
N ASP A 407 -20.19 -6.16 -1.43
CA ASP A 407 -21.42 -6.87 -1.76
C ASP A 407 -21.11 -8.38 -1.79
N ALA A 408 -21.47 -9.08 -0.72
CA ALA A 408 -21.16 -10.51 -0.54
C ALA A 408 -21.86 -11.40 -1.58
N GLU A 409 -23.02 -10.98 -2.12
CA GLU A 409 -23.74 -11.76 -3.14
C GLU A 409 -23.05 -11.69 -4.51
N LYS A 410 -22.45 -10.54 -4.84
CA LYS A 410 -21.84 -10.27 -6.15
C LYS A 410 -20.32 -10.30 -6.12
N GLY A 411 -19.70 -10.33 -4.93
CA GLY A 411 -18.26 -10.21 -4.77
C GLY A 411 -17.71 -8.83 -5.19
N THR A 412 -18.55 -7.79 -5.18
CA THR A 412 -18.15 -6.45 -5.61
C THR A 412 -17.54 -5.68 -4.46
N ALA A 413 -16.32 -5.20 -4.61
CA ALA A 413 -15.62 -4.37 -3.64
C ALA A 413 -16.16 -2.94 -3.63
N LEU A 414 -17.23 -2.68 -2.87
CA LEU A 414 -17.95 -1.40 -2.80
C LEU A 414 -17.09 -0.28 -2.20
N PHE A 415 -16.12 -0.60 -1.33
CA PHE A 415 -15.18 0.38 -0.79
C PHE A 415 -14.40 1.11 -1.90
N ASN A 416 -14.23 0.47 -3.06
CA ASN A 416 -13.62 1.10 -4.22
C ASN A 416 -14.45 2.25 -4.80
N TYR A 417 -15.71 2.45 -4.41
CA TYR A 417 -16.50 3.60 -4.86
C TYR A 417 -16.31 4.83 -3.99
N ALA A 418 -15.80 4.68 -2.77
CA ALA A 418 -15.50 5.81 -1.88
C ALA A 418 -14.45 6.74 -2.51
N LEU A 419 -14.65 8.06 -2.42
CA LEU A 419 -13.67 9.04 -2.91
C LEU A 419 -12.41 9.03 -2.06
N LEU A 420 -12.57 9.01 -0.73
CA LEU A 420 -11.48 8.83 0.23
C LEU A 420 -11.63 7.46 0.89
N TYR A 421 -10.49 6.83 1.14
CA TYR A 421 -10.40 5.51 1.77
C TYR A 421 -9.20 5.47 2.71
N GLY A 422 -9.28 4.65 3.74
CA GLY A 422 -8.19 4.34 4.64
C GLY A 422 -8.52 3.10 5.46
N GLU A 423 -7.49 2.45 5.99
CA GLU A 423 -7.61 1.28 6.85
C GLU A 423 -6.69 1.45 8.06
N ALA A 424 -7.17 1.13 9.25
CA ALA A 424 -6.34 1.16 10.45
C ALA A 424 -5.15 0.19 10.32
N PRO A 425 -3.91 0.59 10.62
CA PRO A 425 -2.72 -0.25 10.51
C PRO A 425 -2.82 -1.59 11.19
N ARG A 426 -3.54 -1.67 12.31
CA ARG A 426 -3.73 -2.88 13.10
C ARG A 426 -5.09 -3.56 12.91
N LYS A 427 -5.96 -3.04 12.05
CA LYS A 427 -7.36 -3.50 11.90
C LYS A 427 -7.51 -5.03 11.90
N ASN A 428 -6.77 -5.70 11.03
CA ASN A 428 -6.87 -7.16 10.89
C ASN A 428 -6.32 -7.91 12.11
N LEU A 429 -5.27 -7.39 12.75
CA LEU A 429 -4.72 -7.99 13.97
C LEU A 429 -5.69 -7.82 15.15
N ASP A 430 -6.29 -6.66 15.30
CA ASP A 430 -7.26 -6.40 16.36
C ASP A 430 -8.54 -7.22 16.14
N ALA A 431 -9.01 -7.32 14.90
CA ALA A 431 -10.11 -8.22 14.55
C ALA A 431 -9.80 -9.70 14.87
N TYR A 432 -8.57 -10.16 14.58
CA TYR A 432 -8.13 -11.51 14.94
C TYR A 432 -8.19 -11.75 16.45
N LEU A 433 -7.72 -10.80 17.27
CA LEU A 433 -7.76 -10.91 18.74
C LEU A 433 -9.20 -11.04 19.23
N ASN A 434 -10.09 -10.18 18.76
CA ASN A 434 -11.49 -10.17 19.13
C ASN A 434 -12.23 -11.45 18.67
N VAL A 435 -12.02 -11.85 17.42
CA VAL A 435 -12.63 -13.07 16.84
C VAL A 435 -12.14 -14.33 17.57
N THR A 436 -10.82 -14.41 17.86
CA THR A 436 -10.26 -15.56 18.59
C THR A 436 -10.83 -15.67 20.00
N ASP A 437 -10.98 -14.55 20.70
CA ASP A 437 -11.62 -14.50 22.03
C ASP A 437 -13.09 -14.95 21.96
N ALA A 438 -13.83 -14.47 20.96
CA ALA A 438 -15.21 -14.85 20.73
C ALA A 438 -15.35 -16.35 20.39
N LEU A 439 -14.45 -16.93 19.58
CA LEU A 439 -14.43 -18.35 19.26
C LEU A 439 -14.16 -19.22 20.51
N LYS A 440 -13.27 -18.79 21.40
CA LYS A 440 -12.97 -19.47 22.68
C LYS A 440 -14.15 -19.41 23.64
N SER A 441 -14.73 -18.24 23.82
CA SER A 441 -15.86 -18.00 24.71
C SER A 441 -17.21 -18.48 24.14
N LYS A 442 -17.29 -18.67 22.82
CA LYS A 442 -18.52 -18.90 22.04
C LYS A 442 -19.53 -17.75 22.19
N ASP A 443 -19.03 -16.53 22.39
CA ASP A 443 -19.83 -15.33 22.57
C ASP A 443 -19.39 -14.23 21.59
N PRO A 444 -20.13 -14.01 20.48
CA PRO A 444 -19.84 -12.97 19.50
C PRO A 444 -20.48 -11.61 19.83
N SER A 445 -21.08 -11.43 21.00
CA SER A 445 -21.90 -10.24 21.33
C SER A 445 -21.12 -8.92 21.37
N LYS A 446 -19.78 -8.99 21.48
CA LYS A 446 -18.89 -7.83 21.53
C LYS A 446 -18.23 -7.50 20.20
N LEU A 447 -18.46 -8.35 19.20
CA LEU A 447 -17.85 -8.17 17.88
C LEU A 447 -18.59 -7.09 17.09
N ASN A 448 -17.82 -6.27 16.38
CA ASN A 448 -18.39 -5.40 15.37
C ASN A 448 -18.93 -6.21 14.17
N PRO A 449 -19.69 -5.61 13.24
CA PRO A 449 -20.28 -6.35 12.12
C PRO A 449 -19.28 -7.10 11.24
N GLU A 450 -18.10 -6.53 10.97
CA GLU A 450 -17.04 -7.17 10.19
C GLU A 450 -16.47 -8.39 10.95
N GLU A 451 -16.08 -8.21 12.19
CA GLU A 451 -15.53 -9.25 13.06
C GLU A 451 -16.53 -10.40 13.24
N LYS A 452 -17.84 -10.06 13.35
CA LYS A 452 -18.89 -11.06 13.40
C LYS A 452 -18.97 -11.90 12.13
N GLY A 453 -18.77 -11.31 10.97
CA GLY A 453 -18.66 -12.03 9.69
C GLY A 453 -17.50 -13.03 9.69
N TYR A 454 -16.33 -12.65 10.22
CA TYR A 454 -15.19 -13.55 10.38
C TYR A 454 -15.44 -14.67 11.39
N TYR A 455 -16.09 -14.36 12.51
CA TYR A 455 -16.51 -15.36 13.49
C TYR A 455 -17.48 -16.40 12.88
N ASP A 456 -18.57 -15.95 12.25
CA ASP A 456 -19.59 -16.83 11.65
C ASP A 456 -18.96 -17.73 10.57
N SER A 457 -18.07 -17.18 9.75
CA SER A 457 -17.32 -17.92 8.73
C SER A 457 -16.37 -18.95 9.35
N SER A 458 -15.67 -18.58 10.42
CA SER A 458 -14.77 -19.50 11.15
C SER A 458 -15.54 -20.66 11.79
N VAL A 459 -16.72 -20.40 12.35
CA VAL A 459 -17.60 -21.46 12.90
C VAL A 459 -18.05 -22.43 11.80
N LYS A 460 -18.42 -21.94 10.61
CA LYS A 460 -18.76 -22.79 9.46
C LYS A 460 -17.59 -23.66 9.03
N ALA A 461 -16.38 -23.09 8.96
CA ALA A 461 -15.16 -23.84 8.63
C ALA A 461 -14.86 -24.93 9.68
N GLN A 462 -15.01 -24.62 10.97
CA GLN A 462 -14.88 -25.62 12.04
C GLN A 462 -15.94 -26.74 11.94
N GLY A 463 -17.10 -26.43 11.37
CA GLY A 463 -18.15 -27.40 11.03
C GLY A 463 -17.85 -28.24 9.79
N GLY A 464 -16.74 -28.02 9.11
CA GLY A 464 -16.27 -28.79 7.94
C GLY A 464 -16.63 -28.17 6.58
N ASP A 465 -17.08 -26.91 6.54
CA ASP A 465 -17.32 -26.21 5.27
C ASP A 465 -16.00 -25.61 4.73
N ASN A 466 -15.42 -26.28 3.72
CA ASN A 466 -14.16 -25.88 3.10
C ASN A 466 -14.22 -24.52 2.39
N ASN A 467 -15.41 -23.99 2.09
CA ASN A 467 -15.52 -22.65 1.49
C ASN A 467 -15.09 -21.52 2.44
N TYR A 468 -15.00 -21.81 3.74
CA TYR A 468 -14.56 -20.85 4.76
C TYR A 468 -13.19 -21.20 5.37
N PHE A 469 -12.48 -22.18 4.80
CA PHE A 469 -11.14 -22.59 5.26
C PHE A 469 -10.18 -21.39 5.35
N GLY A 470 -10.17 -20.52 4.33
CA GLY A 470 -9.31 -19.36 4.30
C GLY A 470 -9.55 -18.40 5.45
N VAL A 471 -10.80 -18.13 5.80
CA VAL A 471 -11.14 -17.23 6.92
C VAL A 471 -10.68 -17.83 8.25
N LEU A 472 -10.90 -19.13 8.48
CA LEU A 472 -10.42 -19.81 9.69
C LEU A 472 -8.88 -19.80 9.76
N ASN A 473 -8.20 -19.96 8.63
CA ASN A 473 -6.74 -19.87 8.54
C ASN A 473 -6.16 -18.45 8.68
N MET A 474 -6.99 -17.43 8.58
CA MET A 474 -6.59 -16.05 8.92
C MET A 474 -6.91 -15.73 10.38
N TYR A 475 -8.17 -15.88 10.78
CA TYR A 475 -8.73 -15.36 12.04
C TYR A 475 -8.91 -16.43 13.14
N GLY A 476 -8.62 -17.70 12.86
CA GLY A 476 -8.63 -18.75 13.88
C GLY A 476 -7.41 -18.69 14.81
N GLU A 477 -7.46 -19.39 15.93
CA GLU A 477 -6.41 -19.37 16.98
C GLU A 477 -4.99 -19.66 16.45
N LYS A 478 -4.86 -20.51 15.43
CA LYS A 478 -3.60 -20.85 14.75
C LYS A 478 -3.51 -20.28 13.35
N GLY A 479 -4.30 -19.27 13.06
CA GLY A 479 -4.30 -18.61 11.77
C GLY A 479 -3.06 -17.76 11.53
N SER A 480 -2.89 -17.27 10.31
CA SER A 480 -1.74 -16.45 9.91
C SER A 480 -1.58 -15.17 10.72
N LEU A 481 -2.70 -14.59 11.19
CA LEU A 481 -2.66 -13.41 12.07
C LEU A 481 -2.06 -13.72 13.44
N SER A 482 -2.08 -15.00 13.90
CA SER A 482 -1.35 -15.40 15.11
C SER A 482 0.17 -15.29 14.95
N VAL A 483 0.67 -15.48 13.72
CA VAL A 483 2.08 -15.29 13.38
C VAL A 483 2.43 -13.80 13.44
N LEU A 484 1.60 -12.93 12.86
CA LEU A 484 1.81 -11.47 12.92
C LEU A 484 1.71 -10.94 14.35
N GLU A 485 0.81 -11.49 15.16
CA GLU A 485 0.75 -11.20 16.60
C GLU A 485 2.06 -11.59 17.30
N SER A 486 2.59 -12.77 16.99
CA SER A 486 3.87 -13.24 17.51
C SER A 486 5.02 -12.31 17.12
N TYR A 487 5.08 -11.86 15.87
CA TYR A 487 6.09 -10.90 15.43
C TYR A 487 6.02 -9.59 16.22
N SER A 488 4.81 -9.06 16.40
CA SER A 488 4.59 -7.83 17.17
C SER A 488 4.99 -7.99 18.64
N LYS A 489 4.59 -9.08 19.29
CA LYS A 489 4.88 -9.35 20.71
C LYS A 489 6.36 -9.62 20.98
N ASN A 490 7.05 -10.28 20.06
CA ASN A 490 8.45 -10.67 20.21
C ASN A 490 9.42 -9.65 19.64
N ASN A 491 8.93 -8.52 19.13
CA ASN A 491 9.74 -7.48 18.49
C ASN A 491 10.60 -8.03 17.31
N THR A 492 9.99 -8.92 16.52
CA THR A 492 10.61 -9.54 15.33
C THR A 492 10.08 -8.96 14.03
N LEU A 493 9.89 -7.63 14.01
CA LEU A 493 9.60 -6.85 12.82
C LEU A 493 10.82 -5.97 12.48
N GLN A 494 11.06 -5.79 11.18
CA GLN A 494 12.02 -4.82 10.65
C GLN A 494 11.27 -3.79 9.82
N ASN A 495 10.98 -2.65 10.41
CA ASN A 495 10.30 -1.57 9.70
C ASN A 495 11.24 -0.88 8.71
N ASP A 496 10.68 -0.42 7.60
CA ASP A 496 11.31 0.61 6.77
C ASP A 496 11.44 1.90 7.59
N LEU A 497 12.64 2.40 7.69
CA LEU A 497 12.95 3.59 8.49
C LEU A 497 12.87 4.89 7.69
N PHE A 498 12.73 4.81 6.36
CA PHE A 498 12.50 5.96 5.50
C PHE A 498 11.00 6.09 5.16
N PHE A 499 10.37 7.12 5.70
CA PHE A 499 8.96 7.46 5.45
C PHE A 499 8.78 8.90 4.94
N GLY A 500 9.86 9.50 4.46
CA GLY A 500 9.86 10.82 3.81
C GLY A 500 9.29 10.76 2.39
N ALA A 501 9.03 11.94 1.82
CA ALA A 501 8.78 12.03 0.38
C ALA A 501 10.00 11.53 -0.41
N PRO A 502 9.80 10.98 -1.61
CA PRO A 502 10.92 10.59 -2.47
C PRO A 502 11.91 11.73 -2.63
N THR A 503 13.18 11.43 -2.45
CA THR A 503 14.26 12.42 -2.67
C THR A 503 14.41 12.72 -4.16
N ASP A 504 15.14 13.79 -4.51
CA ASP A 504 15.38 14.14 -5.90
C ASP A 504 16.12 13.01 -6.62
N GLY A 505 17.13 12.42 -5.96
CA GLY A 505 17.84 11.25 -6.48
C GLY A 505 16.94 10.03 -6.66
N MET A 506 15.99 9.78 -5.75
CA MET A 506 15.00 8.71 -5.92
C MET A 506 14.11 8.96 -7.13
N THR A 507 13.63 10.17 -7.32
CA THR A 507 12.77 10.54 -8.44
C THR A 507 13.48 10.35 -9.78
N GLU A 508 14.77 10.67 -9.85
CA GLU A 508 15.57 10.56 -11.07
C GLU A 508 16.01 9.13 -11.38
N HIS A 509 16.38 8.34 -10.36
CA HIS A 509 17.13 7.11 -10.58
C HIS A 509 16.41 5.81 -10.18
N ASN A 510 15.38 5.83 -9.29
CA ASN A 510 14.81 4.61 -8.71
C ASN A 510 14.33 3.59 -9.74
N ALA A 511 13.63 4.03 -10.79
CA ALA A 511 13.11 3.10 -11.81
C ALA A 511 14.23 2.28 -12.48
N THR A 512 15.38 2.94 -12.75
CA THR A 512 16.56 2.27 -13.34
C THR A 512 17.23 1.36 -12.33
N LEU A 513 17.40 1.82 -11.09
CA LEU A 513 18.06 1.07 -10.03
C LEU A 513 17.27 -0.19 -9.64
N GLN A 514 15.95 -0.10 -9.51
CA GLN A 514 15.07 -1.23 -9.21
C GLN A 514 15.06 -2.27 -10.34
N LYS A 515 15.01 -1.81 -11.59
CA LYS A 515 15.11 -2.71 -12.75
C LYS A 515 16.42 -3.49 -12.74
N GLN A 516 17.56 -2.82 -12.52
CA GLN A 516 18.86 -3.48 -12.44
C GLN A 516 18.94 -4.47 -11.26
N GLN A 517 18.34 -4.14 -10.12
CA GLN A 517 18.25 -5.04 -8.97
C GLN A 517 17.51 -6.32 -9.34
N LEU A 518 16.29 -6.21 -9.88
CA LEU A 518 15.47 -7.36 -10.23
C LEU A 518 16.16 -8.24 -11.28
N GLU A 519 16.72 -7.64 -12.34
CA GLU A 519 17.45 -8.36 -13.37
C GLU A 519 18.67 -9.09 -12.79
N THR A 520 19.47 -8.44 -11.93
CA THR A 520 20.66 -9.04 -11.33
C THR A 520 20.30 -10.18 -10.38
N PHE A 521 19.32 -9.98 -9.51
CA PHE A 521 18.91 -11.01 -8.55
C PHE A 521 18.36 -12.23 -9.27
N THR A 522 17.49 -12.04 -10.25
CA THR A 522 16.93 -13.12 -11.06
C THR A 522 18.02 -13.89 -11.81
N GLN A 523 18.99 -13.20 -12.43
CA GLN A 523 20.10 -13.84 -13.13
C GLN A 523 20.98 -14.66 -12.19
N ILE A 524 21.27 -14.15 -11.00
CA ILE A 524 22.05 -14.90 -9.99
C ILE A 524 21.30 -16.17 -9.58
N VAL A 525 20.02 -16.06 -9.22
CA VAL A 525 19.22 -17.23 -8.81
C VAL A 525 19.15 -18.28 -9.92
N MET A 526 19.03 -17.87 -11.19
CA MET A 526 19.03 -18.77 -12.35
C MET A 526 20.40 -19.36 -12.71
N GLY A 527 21.43 -19.18 -11.89
CA GLY A 527 22.75 -19.79 -12.05
C GLY A 527 23.84 -18.86 -12.59
N GLY A 528 23.59 -17.54 -12.64
CA GLY A 528 24.60 -16.53 -12.96
C GLY A 528 25.72 -16.46 -11.93
N ASP A 529 26.81 -15.77 -12.27
CA ASP A 529 27.94 -15.55 -11.36
C ASP A 529 27.52 -14.72 -10.14
N LEU A 530 27.68 -15.26 -8.94
CA LEU A 530 27.32 -14.61 -7.67
C LEU A 530 28.04 -13.26 -7.45
N ASN A 531 29.22 -13.05 -8.07
CA ASN A 531 29.93 -11.78 -8.01
C ASN A 531 29.23 -10.65 -8.83
N GLN A 532 28.17 -10.97 -9.57
CA GLN A 532 27.31 -9.95 -10.15
C GLN A 532 26.66 -9.07 -9.07
N PHE A 533 26.43 -9.62 -7.87
CA PHE A 533 25.92 -8.82 -6.76
C PHE A 533 26.86 -7.69 -6.36
N ASP A 534 28.17 -7.96 -6.23
CA ASP A 534 29.15 -6.94 -5.85
C ASP A 534 29.20 -5.83 -6.90
N ARG A 535 29.19 -6.21 -8.19
CA ARG A 535 29.14 -5.26 -9.30
C ARG A 535 27.84 -4.45 -9.32
N PHE A 536 26.72 -5.10 -9.00
CA PHE A 536 25.45 -4.41 -8.86
C PHE A 536 25.49 -3.37 -7.72
N ALA A 537 25.99 -3.73 -6.54
CA ALA A 537 26.06 -2.82 -5.40
C ALA A 537 26.97 -1.61 -5.69
N GLU A 538 28.09 -1.80 -6.39
CA GLU A 538 28.96 -0.72 -6.84
C GLU A 538 28.29 0.16 -7.90
N ASN A 539 27.62 -0.44 -8.89
CA ASN A 539 26.88 0.28 -9.93
C ASN A 539 25.71 1.06 -9.35
N TRP A 540 24.97 0.48 -8.40
CA TRP A 540 23.86 1.14 -7.70
C TRP A 540 24.36 2.44 -7.06
N LYS A 541 25.49 2.39 -6.34
CA LYS A 541 26.10 3.57 -5.73
C LYS A 541 26.51 4.62 -6.76
N ALA A 542 27.13 4.18 -7.86
CA ALA A 542 27.63 5.07 -8.92
C ALA A 542 26.51 5.71 -9.74
N LEU A 543 25.37 5.04 -9.93
CA LEU A 543 24.24 5.49 -10.76
C LEU A 543 23.20 6.31 -9.98
N GLY A 544 23.56 6.92 -8.86
CA GLY A 544 22.69 7.78 -8.07
C GLY A 544 22.48 7.32 -6.65
N GLY A 545 22.68 6.02 -6.33
CA GLY A 545 22.42 5.47 -5.01
C GLY A 545 23.22 6.11 -3.87
N SER A 546 24.44 6.59 -4.14
CA SER A 546 25.21 7.35 -3.14
C SER A 546 24.59 8.71 -2.83
N ALA A 547 24.04 9.41 -3.84
CA ALA A 547 23.31 10.66 -3.64
C ALA A 547 22.02 10.40 -2.85
N ILE A 548 21.25 9.40 -3.25
CA ILE A 548 20.03 8.97 -2.55
C ILE A 548 20.32 8.65 -1.07
N THR A 549 21.39 7.88 -0.80
CA THR A 549 21.78 7.54 0.59
C THR A 549 22.10 8.79 1.40
N LYS A 550 22.78 9.75 0.82
CA LYS A 550 23.08 11.02 1.48
C LYS A 550 21.80 11.81 1.78
N GLU A 551 20.91 11.96 0.79
CA GLU A 551 19.63 12.66 0.95
C GLU A 551 18.74 12.03 2.01
N VAL A 552 18.63 10.69 2.04
CA VAL A 552 17.89 9.94 3.06
C VAL A 552 18.48 10.18 4.46
N ASN A 553 19.80 10.21 4.60
CA ASN A 553 20.43 10.49 5.88
C ASN A 553 20.36 11.96 6.31
N GLU A 554 20.31 12.90 5.38
CA GLU A 554 20.00 14.31 5.67
C GLU A 554 18.58 14.46 6.19
N TRP A 555 17.60 13.82 5.54
CA TRP A 555 16.23 13.75 6.04
C TRP A 555 16.16 13.10 7.43
N ASN A 556 16.85 11.98 7.65
CA ASN A 556 16.87 11.28 8.93
C ASN A 556 17.39 12.15 10.09
N LYS A 557 18.37 13.02 9.82
CA LYS A 557 18.94 13.97 10.80
C LYS A 557 18.03 15.16 11.09
N SER A 558 17.09 15.46 10.19
CA SER A 558 16.19 16.62 10.30
C SER A 558 14.87 16.33 11.03
N ARG A 559 14.57 15.07 11.33
CA ARG A 559 13.33 14.62 11.98
C ARG A 559 13.38 14.57 13.52
#